data_2999a3bfcd030be95ed05296228db4d0
#
_entry.id   2999a3bfcd030be95ed05296228db4d0
#
_cell.length_a   1.000
_cell.length_b   1.000
_cell.length_c   1.000
_cell.angle_alpha   90.00
_cell.angle_beta   90.00
_cell.angle_gamma   90.00
#
_symmetry.space_group_name_H-M   'P 1'
#
loop_
_entity.id
_entity.type
_entity.pdbx_description
1 polymer ?
#
loop_
_entity_poly.entity_id
_entity_poly.type
_entity_poly.pdbx_seq_one_letter_code
_entity_poly.pdbx_strand_id
1 'polypeptide(L)'
;MNSASAMPNSGAIPVGSPSEKKPAAPHLDLTSVFRPNCIEMIRSASGKSSVISRLVQTLVCEERVERVHAEEIINGLLERERHGTSAIGKGLAFPHLRTQNVTNFVGAIGVAPDGINFSALDSGLTKLVFLTLSPRDGREQHITLLSRLVALMQSKAVNMQLHHQIRPSDVYDYLTDLDEQSRALTRRG
;
A
#
# COMPACT_ATOMS: atom_id res chain seq x y z
N MET A 1 13.75 -77.70 -19.47
CA MET A 1 14.13 -76.43 -20.10
C MET A 1 13.43 -75.32 -19.30
N ASN A 2 14.14 -74.74 -18.36
CA ASN A 2 13.63 -73.76 -17.40
C ASN A 2 13.82 -72.35 -17.92
N SER A 3 12.74 -71.62 -18.00
CA SER A 3 12.79 -70.16 -18.18
C SER A 3 12.26 -69.54 -16.91
N ALA A 4 13.19 -68.94 -16.13
CA ALA A 4 12.91 -68.18 -14.95
C ALA A 4 12.49 -66.73 -15.34
N SER A 5 11.29 -66.37 -14.94
CA SER A 5 10.73 -65.02 -15.10
C SER A 5 11.20 -64.14 -13.94
N ALA A 6 11.93 -63.08 -14.22
CA ALA A 6 12.36 -62.11 -13.27
C ALA A 6 11.27 -61.06 -13.06
N MET A 7 10.87 -60.80 -11.80
CA MET A 7 9.97 -59.75 -11.37
C MET A 7 10.68 -58.39 -11.39
N PRO A 8 10.03 -57.29 -11.84
CA PRO A 8 10.62 -55.96 -11.74
C PRO A 8 10.46 -55.37 -10.35
N ASN A 9 11.52 -54.76 -9.95
CA ASN A 9 11.79 -54.08 -8.70
C ASN A 9 10.81 -52.92 -8.42
N SER A 10 10.29 -52.88 -7.21
CA SER A 10 9.41 -51.85 -6.66
C SER A 10 10.14 -50.48 -6.62
N GLY A 11 9.67 -49.55 -7.44
CA GLY A 11 10.16 -48.17 -7.46
C GLY A 11 9.79 -47.44 -6.16
N ALA A 12 10.81 -47.07 -5.42
CA ALA A 12 10.67 -46.19 -4.28
C ALA A 12 10.23 -44.79 -4.75
N ILE A 13 9.12 -44.29 -4.18
CA ILE A 13 8.61 -42.93 -4.38
C ILE A 13 9.62 -42.00 -3.72
N PRO A 14 10.17 -40.98 -4.38
CA PRO A 14 11.02 -39.99 -3.71
C PRO A 14 10.19 -39.18 -2.73
N VAL A 15 10.54 -39.26 -1.45
CA VAL A 15 10.01 -38.43 -0.40
C VAL A 15 10.39 -36.98 -0.73
N GLY A 16 9.37 -36.15 -0.96
CA GLY A 16 9.56 -34.73 -1.27
C GLY A 16 10.44 -34.04 -0.24
N SER A 17 11.41 -33.31 -0.73
CA SER A 17 12.27 -32.43 0.06
C SER A 17 11.43 -31.48 0.91
N PRO A 18 11.87 -31.12 2.15
CA PRO A 18 11.18 -30.14 2.97
C PRO A 18 11.09 -28.83 2.19
N SER A 19 9.89 -28.29 2.07
CA SER A 19 9.67 -26.98 1.44
C SER A 19 10.55 -25.94 2.15
N GLU A 20 11.57 -25.43 1.44
CA GLU A 20 12.33 -24.29 1.89
C GLU A 20 11.34 -23.16 2.22
N LYS A 21 11.27 -22.77 3.48
CA LYS A 21 10.55 -21.60 3.92
C LYS A 21 11.12 -20.41 3.13
N LYS A 22 10.35 -19.92 2.14
CA LYS A 22 10.65 -18.69 1.40
C LYS A 22 10.98 -17.61 2.44
N PRO A 23 12.14 -16.93 2.34
CA PRO A 23 12.49 -15.89 3.29
C PRO A 23 11.35 -14.89 3.37
N ALA A 24 10.95 -14.52 4.59
CA ALA A 24 9.92 -13.52 4.81
C ALA A 24 10.29 -12.26 4.02
N ALA A 25 9.35 -11.74 3.22
CA ALA A 25 9.59 -10.52 2.46
C ALA A 25 10.07 -9.42 3.43
N PRO A 26 11.08 -8.61 3.06
CA PRO A 26 11.63 -7.60 3.94
C PRO A 26 10.51 -6.70 4.45
N HIS A 27 10.49 -6.49 5.76
CA HIS A 27 9.47 -5.67 6.43
C HIS A 27 9.58 -4.23 5.92
N LEU A 28 8.59 -3.82 5.12
CA LEU A 28 8.54 -2.47 4.58
C LEU A 28 7.96 -1.52 5.64
N ASP A 29 8.76 -0.58 6.09
CA ASP A 29 8.35 0.41 7.08
C ASP A 29 7.40 1.44 6.49
N LEU A 30 6.25 1.65 7.11
CA LEU A 30 5.28 2.67 6.66
C LEU A 30 5.88 4.07 6.74
N THR A 31 6.69 4.36 7.75
CA THR A 31 7.37 5.65 7.94
C THR A 31 8.46 5.91 6.89
N SER A 32 9.02 4.89 6.27
CA SER A 32 9.94 5.04 5.14
C SER A 32 9.20 5.36 3.83
N VAL A 33 7.99 4.84 3.69
CA VAL A 33 7.12 5.08 2.52
C VAL A 33 6.47 6.45 2.63
N PHE A 34 5.81 6.75 3.77
CA PHE A 34 5.08 7.98 4.04
C PHE A 34 5.88 8.87 4.98
N ARG A 35 6.70 9.76 4.42
CA ARG A 35 7.50 10.70 5.22
C ARG A 35 6.65 11.86 5.73
N PRO A 36 7.04 12.53 6.84
CA PRO A 36 6.29 13.68 7.39
C PRO A 36 5.98 14.76 6.35
N ASN A 37 6.98 15.12 5.54
CA ASN A 37 6.87 16.15 4.51
C ASN A 37 5.97 15.73 3.32
N CYS A 38 5.60 14.44 3.24
CA CYS A 38 4.68 13.91 2.23
C CYS A 38 3.25 13.79 2.77
N ILE A 39 2.92 14.43 3.90
CA ILE A 39 1.56 14.46 4.45
C ILE A 39 1.00 15.88 4.31
N GLU A 40 -0.09 16.01 3.58
CA GLU A 40 -0.65 17.29 3.18
C GLU A 40 -2.08 17.48 3.66
N MET A 41 -2.37 18.71 4.19
CA MET A 41 -3.74 19.13 4.49
C MET A 41 -4.44 19.58 3.21
N ILE A 42 -5.53 18.92 2.87
CA ILE A 42 -6.35 19.23 1.68
C ILE A 42 -7.64 19.92 2.15
N ARG A 43 -7.66 21.26 2.08
CA ARG A 43 -8.82 22.08 2.49
C ARG A 43 -9.83 22.31 1.38
N SER A 44 -9.39 22.19 0.13
CA SER A 44 -10.26 22.33 -1.04
C SER A 44 -9.76 21.42 -2.18
N ALA A 45 -10.63 20.58 -2.68
CA ALA A 45 -10.37 19.77 -3.87
C ALA A 45 -11.67 19.55 -4.64
N SER A 46 -11.60 19.64 -5.96
CA SER A 46 -12.74 19.42 -6.87
C SER A 46 -13.07 17.94 -7.09
N GLY A 47 -12.44 17.03 -6.33
CA GLY A 47 -12.63 15.59 -6.42
C GLY A 47 -11.33 14.80 -6.50
N LYS A 48 -11.44 13.50 -6.74
CA LYS A 48 -10.30 12.57 -6.70
C LYS A 48 -9.13 12.93 -7.62
N SER A 49 -9.39 13.42 -8.82
CA SER A 49 -8.33 13.78 -9.79
C SER A 49 -7.45 14.91 -9.25
N SER A 50 -8.07 15.94 -8.66
CA SER A 50 -7.36 17.08 -8.04
C SER A 50 -6.48 16.61 -6.88
N VAL A 51 -6.99 15.71 -6.04
CA VAL A 51 -6.24 15.14 -4.91
C VAL A 51 -5.06 14.32 -5.38
N ILE A 52 -5.28 13.40 -6.32
CA ILE A 52 -4.21 12.56 -6.89
C ILE A 52 -3.10 13.43 -7.47
N SER A 53 -3.45 14.43 -8.31
CA SER A 53 -2.46 15.33 -8.89
C SER A 53 -1.68 16.08 -7.82
N ARG A 54 -2.35 16.59 -6.79
CA ARG A 54 -1.73 17.32 -5.70
C ARG A 54 -0.75 16.46 -4.90
N LEU A 55 -1.13 15.24 -4.55
CA LEU A 55 -0.26 14.31 -3.82
C LEU A 55 0.97 13.87 -4.64
N VAL A 56 0.82 13.69 -5.97
CA VAL A 56 1.97 13.46 -6.84
C VAL A 56 2.89 14.67 -6.90
N GLN A 57 2.35 15.90 -6.95
CA GLN A 57 3.17 17.11 -6.86
C GLN A 57 3.90 17.25 -5.53
N THR A 58 3.30 16.85 -4.42
CA THR A 58 3.98 16.77 -3.12
C THR A 58 5.19 15.82 -3.21
N LEU A 59 5.03 14.64 -3.81
CA LEU A 59 6.15 13.71 -4.02
C LEU A 59 7.25 14.29 -4.92
N VAL A 60 6.89 15.10 -5.91
CA VAL A 60 7.86 15.80 -6.76
C VAL A 60 8.61 16.88 -5.97
N CYS A 61 7.90 17.69 -5.18
CA CYS A 61 8.50 18.74 -4.35
C CYS A 61 9.47 18.16 -3.30
N GLU A 62 9.15 16.99 -2.77
CA GLU A 62 9.98 16.27 -1.79
C GLU A 62 11.02 15.33 -2.43
N GLU A 63 11.28 15.50 -3.73
CA GLU A 63 12.27 14.75 -4.51
C GLU A 63 12.13 13.21 -4.41
N ARG A 64 10.88 12.76 -4.20
CA ARG A 64 10.54 11.32 -4.17
C ARG A 64 10.17 10.78 -5.55
N VAL A 65 9.79 11.67 -6.45
CA VAL A 65 9.44 11.43 -7.85
C VAL A 65 10.11 12.50 -8.70
N GLU A 66 10.74 12.11 -9.80
CA GLU A 66 11.27 13.07 -10.74
C GLU A 66 10.15 13.81 -11.46
N ARG A 67 10.29 15.13 -11.62
CA ARG A 67 9.27 16.00 -12.23
C ARG A 67 8.85 15.53 -13.63
N VAL A 68 9.77 15.00 -14.41
CA VAL A 68 9.52 14.51 -15.77
C VAL A 68 8.51 13.36 -15.82
N HIS A 69 8.40 12.58 -14.74
CA HIS A 69 7.50 11.44 -14.65
C HIS A 69 6.14 11.75 -14.01
N ALA A 70 5.94 12.97 -13.51
CA ALA A 70 4.74 13.33 -12.74
C ALA A 70 3.44 13.13 -13.55
N GLU A 71 3.42 13.57 -14.80
CA GLU A 71 2.22 13.46 -15.66
C GLU A 71 1.88 12.00 -15.98
N GLU A 72 2.88 11.18 -16.31
CA GLU A 72 2.70 9.75 -16.57
C GLU A 72 2.13 9.04 -15.33
N ILE A 73 2.66 9.35 -14.14
CA ILE A 73 2.20 8.78 -12.88
C ILE A 73 0.76 9.20 -12.59
N ILE A 74 0.42 10.49 -12.75
CA ILE A 74 -0.95 10.99 -12.55
C ILE A 74 -1.92 10.27 -13.49
N ASN A 75 -1.59 10.18 -14.77
CA ASN A 75 -2.42 9.50 -15.75
C ASN A 75 -2.60 8.01 -15.43
N GLY A 76 -1.54 7.32 -15.02
CA GLY A 76 -1.59 5.92 -14.60
C GLY A 76 -2.48 5.71 -13.37
N LEU A 77 -2.41 6.59 -12.37
CA LEU A 77 -3.28 6.55 -11.19
C LEU A 77 -4.75 6.78 -11.56
N LEU A 78 -5.03 7.77 -12.41
CA LEU A 78 -6.40 8.08 -12.85
C LEU A 78 -6.97 6.95 -13.70
N GLU A 79 -6.17 6.33 -14.56
CA GLU A 79 -6.59 5.17 -15.35
C GLU A 79 -6.90 3.99 -14.43
N ARG A 80 -6.06 3.73 -13.41
CA ARG A 80 -6.33 2.71 -12.38
C ARG A 80 -7.65 2.97 -11.66
N GLU A 81 -7.96 4.23 -11.34
CA GLU A 81 -9.22 4.62 -10.68
C GLU A 81 -10.46 4.43 -11.56
N ARG A 82 -10.34 4.48 -12.89
CA ARG A 82 -11.45 4.17 -13.83
C ARG A 82 -11.85 2.70 -13.81
N HIS A 83 -10.88 1.79 -13.56
CA HIS A 83 -11.15 0.34 -13.47
C HIS A 83 -11.78 -0.08 -12.14
N GLY A 84 -11.83 0.80 -11.17
CA GLY A 84 -12.45 0.58 -9.87
C GLY A 84 -11.92 1.56 -8.83
N THR A 85 -12.80 2.08 -8.01
CA THR A 85 -12.42 3.05 -6.98
C THR A 85 -11.47 2.44 -5.95
N SER A 86 -10.46 3.20 -5.55
CA SER A 86 -9.59 2.86 -4.42
C SER A 86 -10.15 3.33 -3.08
N ALA A 87 -11.28 4.03 -3.06
CA ALA A 87 -11.96 4.46 -1.85
C ALA A 87 -12.84 3.32 -1.31
N ILE A 88 -12.38 2.70 -0.23
CA ILE A 88 -12.98 1.49 0.36
C ILE A 88 -14.13 1.79 1.34
N GLY A 89 -14.47 3.05 1.52
CA GLY A 89 -15.42 3.52 2.52
C GLY A 89 -14.77 3.91 3.85
N LYS A 90 -15.58 4.26 4.84
CA LYS A 90 -15.15 4.72 6.17
C LYS A 90 -14.18 5.92 6.12
N GLY A 91 -14.32 6.76 5.12
CA GLY A 91 -13.46 7.94 4.92
C GLY A 91 -12.05 7.65 4.42
N LEU A 92 -11.78 6.46 3.86
CA LEU A 92 -10.44 6.01 3.45
C LEU A 92 -10.36 5.73 1.96
N ALA A 93 -9.26 6.18 1.32
CA ALA A 93 -8.91 5.82 -0.05
C ALA A 93 -7.42 5.45 -0.16
N PHE A 94 -7.10 4.49 -1.02
CA PHE A 94 -5.76 3.95 -1.22
C PHE A 94 -5.39 3.96 -2.72
N PRO A 95 -5.30 5.12 -3.38
CA PRO A 95 -4.83 5.17 -4.76
C PRO A 95 -3.39 4.64 -4.85
N HIS A 96 -3.16 3.75 -5.81
CA HIS A 96 -1.87 3.08 -5.93
C HIS A 96 -1.51 2.75 -7.37
N LEU A 97 -0.22 2.79 -7.66
CA LEU A 97 0.32 2.47 -8.98
C LEU A 97 1.67 1.75 -8.85
N ARG A 98 1.87 0.68 -9.65
CA ARG A 98 3.19 0.12 -9.90
C ARG A 98 3.75 0.73 -11.17
N THR A 99 4.94 1.34 -11.09
CA THR A 99 5.56 2.06 -12.19
C THR A 99 7.06 1.80 -12.24
N GLN A 100 7.65 1.97 -13.42
CA GLN A 100 9.11 1.97 -13.59
C GLN A 100 9.76 3.30 -13.17
N ASN A 101 8.95 4.33 -12.92
CA ASN A 101 9.39 5.69 -12.62
C ASN A 101 9.75 5.90 -11.15
N VAL A 102 9.73 4.85 -10.35
CA VAL A 102 10.25 4.83 -8.97
C VAL A 102 11.06 3.56 -8.73
N THR A 103 12.16 3.70 -8.01
CA THR A 103 13.04 2.58 -7.63
C THR A 103 12.72 2.03 -6.23
N ASN A 104 12.04 2.83 -5.42
CA ASN A 104 11.64 2.50 -4.06
C ASN A 104 10.14 2.72 -3.86
N PHE A 105 9.61 2.15 -2.78
CA PHE A 105 8.26 2.46 -2.36
C PHE A 105 8.20 3.90 -1.83
N VAL A 106 7.31 4.68 -2.37
CA VAL A 106 7.08 6.07 -1.96
C VAL A 106 5.59 6.33 -1.86
N GLY A 107 5.20 7.21 -0.93
CA GLY A 107 3.80 7.54 -0.73
C GLY A 107 3.61 8.96 -0.22
N ALA A 108 2.41 9.48 -0.46
CA ALA A 108 1.93 10.73 0.10
C ALA A 108 0.56 10.53 0.73
N ILE A 109 0.27 11.27 1.79
CA ILE A 109 -1.01 11.20 2.49
C ILE A 109 -1.72 12.54 2.36
N GLY A 110 -2.98 12.49 1.92
CA GLY A 110 -3.88 13.62 1.92
C GLY A 110 -4.83 13.55 3.12
N VAL A 111 -4.83 14.60 3.93
CA VAL A 111 -5.73 14.78 5.06
C VAL A 111 -6.79 15.82 4.70
N ALA A 112 -8.04 15.40 4.58
CA ALA A 112 -9.16 16.24 4.17
C ALA A 112 -10.29 16.19 5.22
N PRO A 113 -10.24 17.02 6.27
CA PRO A 113 -11.22 16.96 7.37
C PRO A 113 -12.67 17.14 6.93
N ASP A 114 -12.90 18.00 5.94
CA ASP A 114 -14.24 18.27 5.37
C ASP A 114 -14.72 17.14 4.44
N GLY A 115 -13.80 16.23 4.09
CA GLY A 115 -14.06 15.12 3.18
C GLY A 115 -14.08 15.52 1.71
N ILE A 116 -13.81 14.54 0.86
CA ILE A 116 -13.73 14.69 -0.60
C ILE A 116 -14.59 13.60 -1.24
N ASN A 117 -15.29 13.94 -2.31
CA ASN A 117 -15.95 12.91 -3.12
C ASN A 117 -14.91 12.13 -3.92
N PHE A 118 -14.62 10.93 -3.45
CA PHE A 118 -13.69 9.99 -4.09
C PHE A 118 -14.41 8.80 -4.74
N SER A 119 -15.74 8.87 -4.85
CA SER A 119 -16.61 7.78 -5.33
C SER A 119 -16.43 6.51 -4.48
N ALA A 120 -16.45 6.65 -3.16
CA ALA A 120 -16.29 5.55 -2.21
C ALA A 120 -17.43 4.53 -2.33
N LEU A 121 -17.11 3.26 -2.01
CA LEU A 121 -18.07 2.14 -2.09
C LEU A 121 -19.31 2.32 -1.20
N ASP A 122 -19.17 3.04 -0.09
CA ASP A 122 -20.26 3.37 0.84
C ASP A 122 -20.94 4.73 0.54
N SER A 123 -20.59 5.36 -0.59
CA SER A 123 -21.02 6.70 -0.98
C SER A 123 -20.66 7.81 0.01
N GLY A 124 -19.79 7.50 1.00
CA GLY A 124 -19.30 8.46 1.99
C GLY A 124 -18.17 9.34 1.44
N LEU A 125 -17.93 10.47 2.13
CA LEU A 125 -16.80 11.32 1.82
C LEU A 125 -15.50 10.71 2.35
N THR A 126 -14.42 10.81 1.54
CA THR A 126 -13.08 10.37 1.92
C THR A 126 -12.36 11.48 2.67
N LYS A 127 -11.81 11.16 3.84
CA LYS A 127 -11.07 12.09 4.70
C LYS A 127 -9.56 11.85 4.69
N LEU A 128 -9.14 10.61 4.44
CA LEU A 128 -7.73 10.23 4.33
C LEU A 128 -7.48 9.51 3.02
N VAL A 129 -6.45 9.95 2.32
CA VAL A 129 -6.00 9.38 1.04
C VAL A 129 -4.55 8.96 1.16
N PHE A 130 -4.27 7.66 1.05
CA PHE A 130 -2.92 7.08 1.09
C PHE A 130 -2.47 6.74 -0.33
N LEU A 131 -1.88 7.69 -1.03
CA LEU A 131 -1.33 7.47 -2.37
C LEU A 131 -0.01 6.71 -2.27
N THR A 132 0.12 5.59 -2.97
CA THR A 132 1.31 4.72 -2.94
C THR A 132 1.83 4.44 -4.34
N LEU A 133 3.11 4.69 -4.56
CA LEU A 133 3.83 4.27 -5.76
C LEU A 133 4.84 3.19 -5.39
N SER A 134 4.97 2.19 -6.24
CA SER A 134 5.91 1.09 -6.04
C SER A 134 6.62 0.71 -7.33
N PRO A 135 7.85 0.15 -7.23
CA PRO A 135 8.56 -0.37 -8.39
C PRO A 135 7.74 -1.42 -9.13
N ARG A 136 7.88 -1.44 -10.46
CA ARG A 136 7.13 -2.37 -11.32
C ARG A 136 7.36 -3.83 -10.94
N ASP A 137 8.56 -4.16 -10.52
CA ASP A 137 8.96 -5.54 -10.17
C ASP A 137 8.60 -5.91 -8.73
N GLY A 138 8.17 -4.95 -7.91
CA GLY A 138 7.84 -5.14 -6.49
C GLY A 138 6.41 -5.63 -6.23
N ARG A 139 5.87 -6.58 -7.04
CA ARG A 139 4.46 -6.99 -6.93
C ARG A 139 4.07 -7.57 -5.58
N GLU A 140 4.87 -8.48 -5.04
CA GLU A 140 4.56 -9.14 -3.76
C GLU A 140 4.59 -8.13 -2.61
N GLN A 141 5.64 -7.30 -2.56
CA GLN A 141 5.79 -6.26 -1.55
C GLN A 141 4.68 -5.20 -1.67
N HIS A 142 4.27 -4.87 -2.90
CA HIS A 142 3.15 -3.95 -3.15
C HIS A 142 1.85 -4.45 -2.54
N ILE A 143 1.50 -5.71 -2.79
CA ILE A 143 0.29 -6.34 -2.23
C ILE A 143 0.38 -6.40 -0.70
N THR A 144 1.54 -6.79 -0.17
CA THR A 144 1.78 -6.87 1.28
C THR A 144 1.62 -5.48 1.94
N LEU A 145 2.23 -4.43 1.36
CA LEU A 145 2.12 -3.06 1.86
C LEU A 145 0.66 -2.59 1.89
N LEU A 146 -0.06 -2.73 0.77
CA LEU A 146 -1.45 -2.28 0.68
C LEU A 146 -2.36 -3.06 1.62
N SER A 147 -2.22 -4.38 1.70
CA SER A 147 -3.02 -5.21 2.61
C SER A 147 -2.79 -4.83 4.07
N ARG A 148 -1.52 -4.62 4.46
CA ARG A 148 -1.16 -4.15 5.79
C ARG A 148 -1.75 -2.77 6.09
N LEU A 149 -1.56 -1.82 5.17
CA LEU A 149 -2.07 -0.45 5.32
C LEU A 149 -3.59 -0.43 5.49
N VAL A 150 -4.31 -1.17 4.64
CA VAL A 150 -5.77 -1.28 4.73
C VAL A 150 -6.19 -1.90 6.06
N ALA A 151 -5.57 -3.02 6.47
CA ALA A 151 -5.91 -3.69 7.74
C ALA A 151 -5.70 -2.77 8.95
N LEU A 152 -4.59 -2.04 8.98
CA LEU A 152 -4.27 -1.09 10.05
C LEU A 152 -5.29 0.05 10.09
N MET A 153 -5.60 0.66 8.95
CA MET A 153 -6.49 1.82 8.87
C MET A 153 -7.98 1.46 9.09
N GLN A 154 -8.37 0.20 8.86
CA GLN A 154 -9.73 -0.26 9.15
C GLN A 154 -9.97 -0.64 10.61
N SER A 155 -8.96 -0.69 11.45
CA SER A 155 -9.14 -1.01 12.87
C SER A 155 -10.07 0.03 13.53
N LYS A 156 -10.95 -0.43 14.44
CA LYS A 156 -11.96 0.43 15.07
C LYS A 156 -11.35 1.58 15.87
N ALA A 157 -10.19 1.34 16.50
CA ALA A 157 -9.48 2.34 17.28
C ALA A 157 -8.96 3.48 16.39
N VAL A 158 -8.42 3.16 15.23
CA VAL A 158 -7.94 4.13 14.23
C VAL A 158 -9.08 4.98 13.70
N ASN A 159 -10.16 4.34 13.33
CA ASN A 159 -11.30 5.01 12.72
C ASN A 159 -11.91 6.06 13.66
N MET A 160 -11.96 5.78 14.97
CA MET A 160 -12.45 6.73 15.98
C MET A 160 -11.53 7.95 16.15
N GLN A 161 -10.21 7.76 16.13
CA GLN A 161 -9.24 8.87 16.26
C GLN A 161 -9.21 9.75 15.00
N LEU A 162 -9.41 9.15 13.82
CA LEU A 162 -9.35 9.85 12.53
C LEU A 162 -10.59 10.72 12.24
N HIS A 163 -11.67 10.61 13.04
CA HIS A 163 -12.88 11.41 12.84
C HIS A 163 -12.85 12.79 13.51
N HIS A 164 -11.92 13.05 14.43
CA HIS A 164 -11.81 14.30 15.15
C HIS A 164 -10.56 15.08 14.75
N GLN A 165 -10.72 16.21 14.05
CA GLN A 165 -9.69 17.21 13.70
C GLN A 165 -8.28 16.63 13.47
N ILE A 166 -8.10 15.90 12.39
CA ILE A 166 -6.84 15.24 12.05
C ILE A 166 -5.86 16.30 11.53
N ARG A 167 -4.70 16.41 12.17
CA ARG A 167 -3.56 17.15 11.66
C ARG A 167 -2.58 16.21 10.97
N PRO A 168 -1.78 16.66 9.99
CA PRO A 168 -0.75 15.85 9.37
C PRO A 168 0.21 15.16 10.36
N SER A 169 0.59 15.88 11.43
CA SER A 169 1.41 15.32 12.52
C SER A 169 0.77 14.10 13.18
N ASP A 170 -0.53 14.18 13.48
CA ASP A 170 -1.24 13.11 14.19
C ASP A 170 -1.28 11.82 13.35
N VAL A 171 -1.37 11.97 12.02
CA VAL A 171 -1.32 10.83 11.08
C VAL A 171 0.07 10.21 11.08
N TYR A 172 1.13 11.02 11.08
CA TYR A 172 2.50 10.51 11.09
C TYR A 172 2.85 9.80 12.40
N ASP A 173 2.52 10.41 13.53
CA ASP A 173 2.74 9.82 14.86
C ASP A 173 2.04 8.47 14.96
N TYR A 174 0.80 8.41 14.47
CA TYR A 174 0.05 7.17 14.42
C TYR A 174 0.70 6.08 13.53
N LEU A 175 1.22 6.44 12.35
CA LEU A 175 1.94 5.49 11.49
C LEU A 175 3.22 4.97 12.19
N THR A 176 3.91 5.83 12.92
CA THR A 176 5.11 5.46 13.69
C THR A 176 4.76 4.43 14.76
N ASP A 177 3.73 4.68 15.55
CA ASP A 177 3.24 3.75 16.59
C ASP A 177 2.87 2.38 15.99
N LEU A 178 2.22 2.37 14.84
CA LEU A 178 1.84 1.13 14.15
C LEU A 178 3.06 0.33 13.65
N ASP A 179 4.06 1.02 13.12
CA ASP A 179 5.29 0.35 12.69
C ASP A 179 6.04 -0.26 13.88
N GLU A 180 6.12 0.43 15.01
CA GLU A 180 6.74 -0.06 16.23
C GLU A 180 6.01 -1.30 16.80
N GLN A 181 4.70 -1.24 16.88
CA GLN A 181 3.87 -2.38 17.34
C GLN A 181 4.06 -3.61 16.44
N SER A 182 4.07 -3.39 15.12
CA SER A 182 4.27 -4.47 14.15
C SER A 182 5.65 -5.12 14.26
N ARG A 183 6.71 -4.33 14.47
CA ARG A 183 8.07 -4.83 14.69
C ARG A 183 8.19 -5.62 15.99
N ALA A 184 7.52 -5.17 17.06
CA ALA A 184 7.51 -5.87 18.34
C ALA A 184 6.87 -7.25 18.24
N LEU A 185 5.80 -7.40 17.46
CA LEU A 185 5.14 -8.69 17.23
C LEU A 185 6.03 -9.65 16.41
N THR A 186 6.72 -9.17 15.39
CA THR A 186 7.60 -10.00 14.55
C THR A 186 8.85 -10.50 15.30
N ARG A 187 9.31 -9.79 16.34
CA ARG A 187 10.47 -10.21 17.16
C ARG A 187 10.13 -11.27 18.22
N ARG A 188 8.85 -11.53 18.48
CA ARG A 188 8.37 -12.48 19.49
C ARG A 188 7.95 -13.84 18.95
N GLY A 189 7.91 -13.99 17.63
CA GLY A 189 7.56 -15.22 16.93
C GLY A 189 8.76 -15.85 16.22
#